data_86a5606e7d0aff9f68f65d86f1e2c6f8
#
_entry.id   86a5606e7d0aff9f68f65d86f1e2c6f8
#
_cell.length_a   1.000
_cell.length_b   1.000
_cell.length_c   1.000
_cell.angle_alpha   90.00
_cell.angle_beta   90.00
_cell.angle_gamma   90.00
#
_symmetry.space_group_name_H-M   'P 1'
#
loop_
_entity.id
_entity.type
_entity.pdbx_description
1 polymer ?
#
loop_
_entity_poly.entity_id
_entity_poly.type
_entity_poly.pdbx_seq_one_letter_code
_entity_poly.pdbx_strand_id
1 'polypeptide(L)'
;MAVIYAATGSKTATTILTVLVLVLFFCTAINTVTTSSRQLFAFARDGGLPFSNMLAKVDPRTGLPINALLTTFGVTFVLSWIICGSSIAFQNITSITIVGLLLSYGTTIATMIYRRWSGVPLPAARWRYPQAFGYLVNVLALCFVTVAFILAYFPTAPGPSAESMNWSVVVTVAVVVVATVYYFIRASSTFEGPAVRMKKAEDDSMIAMENIVVQGKH
;
A
#
# COMPACT_ATOMS: atom_id res chain seq x y z
N MET A 1 -7.27 28.44 0.78
CA MET A 1 -8.25 29.53 0.81
C MET A 1 -7.91 30.66 -0.15
N ALA A 2 -6.70 31.23 -0.10
CA ALA A 2 -6.30 32.34 -0.97
C ALA A 2 -6.51 32.06 -2.48
N VAL A 3 -6.13 30.90 -2.97
CA VAL A 3 -6.28 30.49 -4.38
C VAL A 3 -7.77 30.40 -4.79
N ILE A 4 -8.62 29.84 -3.94
CA ILE A 4 -10.06 29.71 -4.20
C ILE A 4 -10.72 31.09 -4.21
N TYR A 5 -10.31 31.98 -3.30
CA TYR A 5 -10.81 33.35 -3.28
C TYR A 5 -10.38 34.16 -4.51
N ALA A 6 -9.13 33.99 -4.93
CA ALA A 6 -8.61 34.62 -6.15
C ALA A 6 -9.38 34.17 -7.41
N ALA A 7 -9.82 32.91 -7.46
CA ALA A 7 -10.57 32.35 -8.58
C ALA A 7 -12.06 32.72 -8.57
N THR A 8 -12.69 32.87 -7.38
CA THR A 8 -14.14 33.06 -7.27
C THR A 8 -14.56 34.53 -7.03
N GLY A 9 -13.67 35.36 -6.50
CA GLY A 9 -13.94 36.75 -6.12
C GLY A 9 -14.99 36.91 -5.02
N SER A 10 -15.56 35.83 -4.49
CA SER A 10 -16.67 35.81 -3.53
C SER A 10 -16.31 35.08 -2.24
N LYS A 11 -16.46 35.73 -1.11
CA LYS A 11 -16.23 35.14 0.22
C LYS A 11 -17.17 33.96 0.49
N THR A 12 -18.43 34.05 0.12
CA THR A 12 -19.43 32.99 0.32
C THR A 12 -19.07 31.74 -0.50
N ALA A 13 -18.73 31.90 -1.79
CA ALA A 13 -18.33 30.78 -2.64
C ALA A 13 -17.05 30.13 -2.12
N THR A 14 -16.07 30.92 -1.68
CA THR A 14 -14.82 30.42 -1.08
C THR A 14 -15.10 29.58 0.17
N THR A 15 -15.98 30.05 1.05
CA THR A 15 -16.32 29.31 2.27
C THR A 15 -17.00 27.99 1.95
N ILE A 16 -17.98 27.97 1.05
CA ILE A 16 -18.69 26.75 0.65
C ILE A 16 -17.71 25.73 0.06
N LEU A 17 -16.87 26.16 -0.89
CA LEU A 17 -15.88 25.27 -1.51
C LEU A 17 -14.85 24.75 -0.51
N THR A 18 -14.43 25.60 0.44
CA THR A 18 -13.49 25.17 1.50
C THR A 18 -14.12 24.13 2.42
N VAL A 19 -15.38 24.32 2.82
CA VAL A 19 -16.09 23.32 3.65
C VAL A 19 -16.22 21.99 2.90
N LEU A 20 -16.58 22.04 1.62
CA LEU A 20 -16.63 20.84 0.76
C LEU A 20 -15.29 20.08 0.74
N VAL A 21 -14.19 20.80 0.53
CA VAL A 21 -12.84 20.22 0.53
C VAL A 21 -12.52 19.62 1.89
N LEU A 22 -12.85 20.28 2.99
CA LEU A 22 -12.63 19.74 4.34
C LEU A 22 -13.40 18.45 4.58
N VAL A 23 -14.66 18.37 4.14
CA VAL A 23 -15.45 17.13 4.24
C VAL A 23 -14.83 16.01 3.42
N LEU A 24 -14.35 16.28 2.20
CA LEU A 24 -13.65 15.30 1.37
C LEU A 24 -12.35 14.82 2.03
N PHE A 25 -11.57 15.71 2.63
CA PHE A 25 -10.36 15.31 3.38
C PHE A 25 -10.69 14.43 4.57
N PHE A 26 -11.76 14.73 5.30
CA PHE A 26 -12.19 13.91 6.43
C PHE A 26 -12.61 12.50 5.98
N CYS A 27 -13.41 12.40 4.92
CA CYS A 27 -13.78 11.10 4.33
C CYS A 27 -12.54 10.33 3.84
N THR A 28 -11.59 11.01 3.21
CA THR A 28 -10.34 10.41 2.74
C THR A 28 -9.50 9.89 3.90
N ALA A 29 -9.40 10.63 4.99
CA ALA A 29 -8.66 10.19 6.18
C ALA A 29 -9.23 8.89 6.77
N ILE A 30 -10.57 8.78 6.89
CA ILE A 30 -11.24 7.56 7.35
C ILE A 30 -10.93 6.37 6.42
N ASN A 31 -11.06 6.59 5.10
CA ASN A 31 -10.75 5.55 4.11
C ASN A 31 -9.30 5.10 4.17
N THR A 32 -8.36 6.03 4.32
CA THR A 32 -6.93 5.73 4.39
C THR A 32 -6.61 4.87 5.61
N VAL A 33 -7.10 5.25 6.80
CA VAL A 33 -6.89 4.47 8.03
C VAL A 33 -7.52 3.07 7.90
N THR A 34 -8.72 2.97 7.34
CA THR A 34 -9.41 1.70 7.14
C THR A 34 -8.63 0.79 6.18
N THR A 35 -8.16 1.33 5.07
CA THR A 35 -7.41 0.57 4.06
C THR A 35 -6.05 0.14 4.61
N SER A 36 -5.32 1.03 5.26
CA SER A 36 -4.00 0.73 5.84
C SER A 36 -4.08 -0.32 6.94
N SER A 37 -5.09 -0.25 7.82
CA SER A 37 -5.28 -1.26 8.88
C SER A 37 -5.62 -2.64 8.33
N ARG A 38 -6.41 -2.71 7.24
CA ARG A 38 -6.70 -3.98 6.54
C ARG A 38 -5.47 -4.57 5.86
N GLN A 39 -4.64 -3.74 5.24
CA GLN A 39 -3.38 -4.18 4.64
C GLN A 39 -2.40 -4.69 5.70
N LEU A 40 -2.26 -3.96 6.82
CA LEU A 40 -1.44 -4.38 7.96
C LEU A 40 -1.91 -5.72 8.51
N PHE A 41 -3.22 -5.88 8.70
CA PHE A 41 -3.84 -7.14 9.14
C PHE A 41 -3.57 -8.29 8.16
N ALA A 42 -3.79 -8.07 6.86
CA ALA A 42 -3.59 -9.10 5.85
C ALA A 42 -2.12 -9.57 5.82
N PHE A 43 -1.18 -8.63 5.86
CA PHE A 43 0.24 -8.93 5.86
C PHE A 43 0.71 -9.62 7.17
N ALA A 44 0.14 -9.22 8.31
CA ALA A 44 0.38 -9.90 9.58
C ALA A 44 -0.19 -11.31 9.57
N ARG A 45 -1.42 -11.51 9.07
CA ARG A 45 -2.03 -12.83 8.93
C ARG A 45 -1.20 -13.78 8.09
N ASP A 46 -0.53 -13.28 7.07
CA ASP A 46 0.33 -14.06 6.18
C ASP A 46 1.74 -14.30 6.77
N GLY A 47 1.99 -13.87 8.01
CA GLY A 47 3.26 -14.09 8.71
C GLY A 47 4.40 -13.16 8.28
N GLY A 48 4.12 -12.11 7.50
CA GLY A 48 5.11 -11.19 6.96
C GLY A 48 5.65 -10.14 7.94
N LEU A 49 5.08 -10.02 9.14
CA LEU A 49 5.45 -8.99 10.13
C LEU A 49 5.97 -9.58 11.44
N PRO A 50 6.83 -8.84 12.18
CA PRO A 50 7.06 -9.12 13.58
C PRO A 50 5.74 -8.95 14.35
N PHE A 51 5.52 -9.76 15.39
CA PHE A 51 4.28 -9.76 16.19
C PHE A 51 3.00 -10.11 15.39
N SER A 52 3.13 -10.90 14.33
CA SER A 52 2.03 -11.32 13.45
C SER A 52 0.83 -11.87 14.23
N ASN A 53 1.05 -12.68 15.25
CA ASN A 53 -0.01 -13.29 16.07
C ASN A 53 -0.86 -12.24 16.82
N MET A 54 -0.26 -11.13 17.22
CA MET A 54 -0.98 -10.05 17.90
C MET A 54 -1.75 -9.18 16.90
N LEU A 55 -1.12 -8.84 15.77
CA LEU A 55 -1.71 -7.97 14.75
C LEU A 55 -2.80 -8.69 13.93
N ALA A 56 -2.68 -10.01 13.75
CA ALA A 56 -3.66 -10.83 13.03
C ALA A 56 -4.86 -11.26 13.90
N LYS A 57 -4.91 -10.84 15.18
CA LYS A 57 -6.03 -11.18 16.05
C LYS A 57 -7.26 -10.36 15.69
N VAL A 58 -8.37 -11.07 15.46
CA VAL A 58 -9.70 -10.49 15.24
C VAL A 58 -10.48 -10.53 16.55
N ASP A 59 -11.15 -9.44 16.90
CA ASP A 59 -12.03 -9.40 18.05
C ASP A 59 -13.32 -10.20 17.77
N PRO A 60 -13.67 -11.19 18.59
CA PRO A 60 -14.86 -12.01 18.37
C PRO A 60 -16.19 -11.24 18.42
N ARG A 61 -16.23 -10.10 19.11
CA ARG A 61 -17.45 -9.30 19.28
C ARG A 61 -17.74 -8.40 18.09
N THR A 62 -16.71 -7.79 17.53
CA THR A 62 -16.84 -6.79 16.46
C THR A 62 -16.51 -7.35 15.07
N GLY A 63 -15.81 -8.50 15.00
CA GLY A 63 -15.28 -9.05 13.74
C GLY A 63 -14.17 -8.20 13.12
N LEU A 64 -13.60 -7.24 13.87
CA LEU A 64 -12.60 -6.31 13.37
C LEU A 64 -11.20 -6.62 13.92
N PRO A 65 -10.13 -6.37 13.17
CA PRO A 65 -8.75 -6.48 13.64
C PRO A 65 -8.35 -5.23 14.43
N ILE A 66 -8.87 -5.10 15.67
CA ILE A 66 -8.68 -3.91 16.50
C ILE A 66 -7.20 -3.60 16.74
N ASN A 67 -6.37 -4.62 16.94
CA ASN A 67 -4.94 -4.41 17.18
C ASN A 67 -4.24 -3.77 15.96
N ALA A 68 -4.57 -4.22 14.74
CA ALA A 68 -4.04 -3.60 13.53
C ALA A 68 -4.53 -2.16 13.35
N LEU A 69 -5.81 -1.91 13.67
CA LEU A 69 -6.41 -0.57 13.63
C LEU A 69 -5.73 0.39 14.62
N LEU A 70 -5.57 -0.03 15.87
CA LEU A 70 -4.90 0.77 16.90
C LEU A 70 -3.42 1.03 16.57
N THR A 71 -2.72 0.06 16.02
CA THR A 71 -1.33 0.22 15.58
C THR A 71 -1.24 1.25 14.45
N THR A 72 -2.10 1.14 13.44
CA THR A 72 -2.13 2.11 12.33
C THR A 72 -2.45 3.51 12.85
N PHE A 73 -3.44 3.63 13.73
CA PHE A 73 -3.83 4.91 14.31
C PHE A 73 -2.70 5.50 15.16
N GLY A 74 -2.04 4.70 15.99
CA GLY A 74 -0.91 5.13 16.83
C GLY A 74 0.27 5.63 16.00
N VAL A 75 0.64 4.92 14.93
CA VAL A 75 1.70 5.37 14.01
C VAL A 75 1.32 6.67 13.32
N THR A 76 0.08 6.79 12.83
CA THR A 76 -0.41 8.02 12.19
C THR A 76 -0.40 9.19 13.17
N PHE A 77 -0.79 8.96 14.42
CA PHE A 77 -0.77 9.98 15.47
C PHE A 77 0.64 10.50 15.75
N VAL A 78 1.61 9.58 15.92
CA VAL A 78 3.02 9.96 16.14
C VAL A 78 3.59 10.74 14.96
N LEU A 79 3.33 10.28 13.71
CA LEU A 79 3.76 10.99 12.51
C LEU A 79 3.12 12.39 12.41
N SER A 80 1.84 12.53 12.75
CA SER A 80 1.14 13.82 12.76
C SER A 80 1.76 14.80 13.75
N TRP A 81 2.21 14.30 14.90
CA TRP A 81 2.89 15.13 15.89
C TRP A 81 4.24 15.67 15.38
N ILE A 82 5.01 14.84 14.69
CA ILE A 82 6.28 15.25 14.06
C ILE A 82 6.04 16.32 12.99
N ILE A 83 4.99 16.18 12.19
CA ILE A 83 4.62 17.14 11.14
C ILE A 83 4.27 18.51 11.72
N CYS A 84 3.60 18.58 12.87
CA CYS A 84 3.28 19.83 13.53
C CYS A 84 4.53 20.61 13.95
N GLY A 85 5.67 19.93 14.18
CA GLY A 85 6.93 20.53 14.59
C GLY A 85 7.85 20.98 13.46
N SER A 86 7.69 20.44 12.23
CA SER A 86 8.64 20.68 11.13
C SER A 86 8.01 20.55 9.75
N SER A 87 8.09 21.61 8.94
CA SER A 87 7.69 21.58 7.52
C SER A 87 8.58 20.67 6.67
N ILE A 88 9.83 20.51 7.04
CA ILE A 88 10.80 19.61 6.38
C ILE A 88 10.38 18.15 6.61
N ALA A 89 9.96 17.83 7.83
CA ALA A 89 9.43 16.49 8.14
C ALA A 89 8.18 16.17 7.30
N PHE A 90 7.30 17.14 7.11
CA PHE A 90 6.13 16.97 6.23
C PHE A 90 6.52 16.64 4.80
N GLN A 91 7.47 17.37 4.21
CA GLN A 91 7.97 17.10 2.86
C GLN A 91 8.59 15.70 2.75
N ASN A 92 9.44 15.32 3.69
CA ASN A 92 10.09 14.02 3.70
C ASN A 92 9.07 12.87 3.83
N ILE A 93 8.08 12.97 4.71
CA ILE A 93 7.02 11.97 4.88
C ILE A 93 6.17 11.85 3.60
N THR A 94 5.84 12.99 2.97
CA THR A 94 5.11 13.00 1.70
C THR A 94 5.91 12.31 0.59
N SER A 95 7.21 12.61 0.47
CA SER A 95 8.10 11.98 -0.51
C SER A 95 8.21 10.47 -0.29
N ILE A 96 8.38 10.01 0.96
CA ILE A 96 8.44 8.57 1.29
C ILE A 96 7.12 7.89 0.90
N THR A 97 5.98 8.52 1.14
CA THR A 97 4.67 7.98 0.78
C THR A 97 4.54 7.80 -0.73
N ILE A 98 4.94 8.82 -1.52
CA ILE A 98 4.93 8.75 -2.99
C ILE A 98 5.88 7.65 -3.49
N VAL A 99 7.09 7.60 -2.97
CA VAL A 99 8.09 6.59 -3.33
C VAL A 99 7.60 5.18 -3.02
N GLY A 100 7.01 4.95 -1.85
CA GLY A 100 6.44 3.66 -1.47
C GLY A 100 5.32 3.21 -2.42
N LEU A 101 4.45 4.14 -2.81
CA LEU A 101 3.38 3.89 -3.78
C LEU A 101 3.93 3.53 -5.17
N LEU A 102 4.90 4.32 -5.67
CA LEU A 102 5.54 4.09 -6.97
C LEU A 102 6.30 2.76 -6.98
N LEU A 103 6.98 2.41 -5.89
CA LEU A 103 7.67 1.12 -5.75
C LEU A 103 6.69 -0.06 -5.82
N SER A 104 5.56 0.05 -5.15
CA SER A 104 4.49 -0.96 -5.17
C SER A 104 3.90 -1.13 -6.57
N TYR A 105 3.58 -0.05 -7.26
CA TYR A 105 3.09 -0.10 -8.64
C TYR A 105 4.15 -0.62 -9.60
N GLY A 106 5.40 -0.15 -9.48
CA GLY A 106 6.51 -0.59 -10.29
C GLY A 106 6.74 -2.09 -10.22
N THR A 107 6.77 -2.66 -9.01
CA THR A 107 6.92 -4.11 -8.81
C THR A 107 5.74 -4.89 -9.39
N THR A 108 4.51 -4.42 -9.23
CA THR A 108 3.32 -5.07 -9.80
C THR A 108 3.34 -5.06 -11.33
N ILE A 109 3.69 -3.94 -11.94
CA ILE A 109 3.79 -3.82 -13.41
C ILE A 109 4.95 -4.67 -13.93
N ALA A 110 6.10 -4.65 -13.27
CA ALA A 110 7.26 -5.45 -13.65
C ALA A 110 6.97 -6.97 -13.60
N THR A 111 6.30 -7.44 -12.54
CA THR A 111 5.88 -8.84 -12.45
C THR A 111 4.86 -9.22 -13.52
N MET A 112 3.96 -8.30 -13.90
CA MET A 112 3.02 -8.52 -14.99
C MET A 112 3.72 -8.62 -16.35
N ILE A 113 4.72 -7.76 -16.61
CA ILE A 113 5.56 -7.82 -17.81
C ILE A 113 6.31 -9.15 -17.86
N TYR A 114 6.97 -9.53 -16.75
CA TYR A 114 7.69 -10.80 -16.63
C TYR A 114 6.78 -12.00 -16.91
N ARG A 115 5.59 -12.02 -16.34
CA ARG A 115 4.60 -13.08 -16.57
C ARG A 115 4.16 -13.19 -18.02
N ARG A 116 3.96 -12.06 -18.69
CA ARG A 116 3.63 -12.02 -20.12
C ARG A 116 4.79 -12.52 -20.99
N TRP A 117 6.01 -12.17 -20.61
CA TRP A 117 7.22 -12.61 -21.32
C TRP A 117 7.48 -14.11 -21.14
N SER A 118 7.28 -14.63 -19.92
CA SER A 118 7.44 -16.04 -19.60
C SER A 118 6.38 -16.98 -20.22
N GLY A 119 5.42 -16.44 -20.97
CA GLY A 119 4.36 -17.23 -21.62
C GLY A 119 3.34 -17.85 -20.67
N VAL A 120 3.40 -17.53 -19.37
CA VAL A 120 2.43 -18.04 -18.40
C VAL A 120 1.06 -17.43 -18.67
N PRO A 121 0.00 -18.26 -18.88
CA PRO A 121 -1.31 -17.74 -19.20
C PRO A 121 -1.86 -16.86 -18.08
N LEU A 122 -2.41 -15.72 -18.47
CA LEU A 122 -3.12 -14.84 -17.55
C LEU A 122 -4.47 -15.46 -17.18
N PRO A 123 -4.96 -15.27 -15.96
CA PRO A 123 -6.29 -15.72 -15.56
C PRO A 123 -7.36 -15.22 -16.53
N ALA A 124 -8.43 -15.99 -16.70
CA ALA A 124 -9.55 -15.59 -17.52
C ALA A 124 -10.12 -14.27 -17.02
N ALA A 125 -10.21 -13.28 -17.89
CA ALA A 125 -10.76 -11.98 -17.58
C ALA A 125 -11.93 -11.67 -18.52
N ARG A 126 -12.97 -11.01 -17.99
CA ARG A 126 -14.15 -10.62 -18.76
C ARG A 126 -13.80 -9.69 -19.93
N TRP A 127 -12.77 -8.89 -19.77
CA TRP A 127 -12.24 -7.99 -20.78
C TRP A 127 -10.70 -8.05 -20.80
N ARG A 128 -10.11 -8.16 -21.98
CA ARG A 128 -8.66 -8.31 -22.15
C ARG A 128 -8.20 -7.53 -23.38
N TYR A 129 -7.14 -6.74 -23.22
CA TYR A 129 -6.43 -6.18 -24.35
C TYR A 129 -5.66 -7.25 -25.13
N PRO A 130 -5.47 -7.08 -26.45
CA PRO A 130 -4.55 -7.89 -27.23
C PRO A 130 -3.19 -7.95 -26.55
N GLN A 131 -2.50 -9.08 -26.63
CA GLN A 131 -1.29 -9.34 -25.88
C GLN A 131 -0.18 -8.29 -26.14
N ALA A 132 0.04 -7.94 -27.40
CA ALA A 132 1.02 -6.96 -27.81
C ALA A 132 0.71 -5.54 -27.26
N PHE A 133 -0.54 -5.10 -27.38
CA PHE A 133 -0.97 -3.81 -26.86
C PHE A 133 -0.88 -3.73 -25.34
N GLY A 134 -1.32 -4.78 -24.63
CA GLY A 134 -1.19 -4.84 -23.18
C GLY A 134 0.27 -4.89 -22.71
N TYR A 135 1.18 -5.47 -23.48
CA TYR A 135 2.61 -5.44 -23.20
C TYR A 135 3.17 -4.02 -23.36
N LEU A 136 2.85 -3.35 -24.47
CA LEU A 136 3.28 -1.97 -24.74
C LEU A 136 2.82 -1.01 -23.63
N VAL A 137 1.55 -1.07 -23.24
CA VAL A 137 1.00 -0.22 -22.17
C VAL A 137 1.74 -0.44 -20.84
N ASN A 138 2.02 -1.69 -20.49
CA ASN A 138 2.75 -2.00 -19.26
C ASN A 138 4.20 -1.49 -19.31
N VAL A 139 4.88 -1.59 -20.46
CA VAL A 139 6.25 -1.06 -20.61
C VAL A 139 6.26 0.46 -20.50
N LEU A 140 5.34 1.16 -21.15
CA LEU A 140 5.22 2.61 -21.05
C LEU A 140 4.90 3.05 -19.61
N ALA A 141 3.99 2.33 -18.93
CA ALA A 141 3.66 2.59 -17.52
C ALA A 141 4.87 2.36 -16.61
N LEU A 142 5.66 1.31 -16.85
CA LEU A 142 6.87 1.04 -16.05
C LEU A 142 7.93 2.14 -16.28
N CYS A 143 8.13 2.58 -17.52
CA CYS A 143 9.03 3.70 -17.82
C CYS A 143 8.58 4.98 -17.10
N PHE A 144 7.29 5.32 -17.16
CA PHE A 144 6.74 6.48 -16.45
C PHE A 144 6.94 6.38 -14.92
N VAL A 145 6.58 5.23 -14.32
CA VAL A 145 6.76 5.00 -12.89
C VAL A 145 8.23 5.09 -12.48
N THR A 146 9.15 4.56 -13.30
CA THR A 146 10.58 4.63 -13.02
C THR A 146 11.09 6.07 -13.04
N VAL A 147 10.70 6.87 -14.04
CA VAL A 147 11.07 8.29 -14.12
C VAL A 147 10.48 9.05 -12.93
N ALA A 148 9.20 8.85 -12.63
CA ALA A 148 8.54 9.48 -11.48
C ALA A 148 9.20 9.09 -10.14
N PHE A 149 9.60 7.82 -9.99
CA PHE A 149 10.32 7.31 -8.83
C PHE A 149 11.67 8.00 -8.62
N ILE A 150 12.44 8.19 -9.69
CA ILE A 150 13.72 8.90 -9.64
C ILE A 150 13.47 10.38 -9.27
N LEU A 151 12.52 11.04 -9.94
CA LEU A 151 12.22 12.45 -9.72
C LEU A 151 11.69 12.73 -8.30
N ALA A 152 11.01 11.77 -7.67
CA ALA A 152 10.48 11.90 -6.31
C ALA A 152 11.56 12.08 -5.24
N TYR A 153 12.81 11.75 -5.55
CA TYR A 153 13.95 11.96 -4.65
C TYR A 153 14.64 13.31 -4.80
N PHE A 154 14.36 14.04 -5.88
CA PHE A 154 14.99 15.34 -6.05
C PHE A 154 14.46 16.37 -5.05
N PRO A 155 15.33 17.24 -4.55
CA PRO A 155 14.91 18.34 -3.69
C PRO A 155 14.05 19.34 -4.46
N THR A 156 13.12 19.99 -3.76
CA THR A 156 12.18 20.95 -4.37
C THR A 156 12.82 22.30 -4.73
N ALA A 157 14.01 22.60 -4.18
CA ALA A 157 14.73 23.85 -4.41
C ALA A 157 16.13 23.61 -4.97
N PRO A 158 16.64 24.45 -5.87
CA PRO A 158 18.01 24.38 -6.36
C PRO A 158 19.00 24.79 -5.26
N GLY A 159 20.11 24.05 -5.12
CA GLY A 159 21.12 24.30 -4.10
C GLY A 159 20.67 23.89 -2.68
N PRO A 160 20.27 22.63 -2.45
CA PRO A 160 19.76 22.19 -1.18
C PRO A 160 20.84 22.29 -0.07
N SER A 161 20.48 22.90 1.05
CA SER A 161 21.25 22.77 2.31
C SER A 161 21.00 21.40 2.95
N ALA A 162 21.82 20.99 3.90
CA ALA A 162 21.60 19.76 4.65
C ALA A 162 20.21 19.70 5.31
N GLU A 163 19.64 20.85 5.66
CA GLU A 163 18.32 20.98 6.27
C GLU A 163 17.17 20.87 5.24
N SER A 164 17.36 21.35 4.00
CA SER A 164 16.34 21.35 2.94
C SER A 164 16.46 20.15 1.99
N MET A 165 17.38 19.23 2.26
CA MET A 165 17.60 18.04 1.45
C MET A 165 16.45 17.02 1.63
N ASN A 166 16.09 16.33 0.55
CA ASN A 166 15.10 15.25 0.59
C ASN A 166 15.76 13.96 1.13
N TRP A 167 15.59 13.71 2.42
CA TRP A 167 16.11 12.52 3.10
C TRP A 167 15.33 11.23 2.84
N SER A 168 14.29 11.28 2.03
CA SER A 168 13.46 10.11 1.70
C SER A 168 14.25 8.95 1.08
N VAL A 169 15.35 9.24 0.35
CA VAL A 169 16.26 8.20 -0.16
C VAL A 169 16.82 7.34 0.97
N VAL A 170 17.36 7.99 1.99
CA VAL A 170 17.99 7.31 3.13
C VAL A 170 16.97 6.45 3.87
N VAL A 171 15.77 6.99 4.10
CA VAL A 171 14.70 6.24 4.78
C VAL A 171 14.23 5.07 3.92
N THR A 172 14.06 5.26 2.62
CA THR A 172 13.66 4.16 1.72
C THR A 172 14.69 3.04 1.71
N VAL A 173 15.97 3.38 1.57
CA VAL A 173 17.06 2.39 1.60
C VAL A 173 17.08 1.66 2.94
N ALA A 174 16.97 2.39 4.06
CA ALA A 174 16.92 1.79 5.39
C ALA A 174 15.75 0.81 5.53
N VAL A 175 14.55 1.19 5.10
CA VAL A 175 13.36 0.30 5.13
C VAL A 175 13.58 -0.94 4.28
N VAL A 176 14.11 -0.80 3.06
CA VAL A 176 14.38 -1.95 2.16
C VAL A 176 15.42 -2.88 2.79
N VAL A 177 16.51 -2.35 3.36
CA VAL A 177 17.55 -3.16 4.03
C VAL A 177 16.96 -3.89 5.23
N VAL A 178 16.23 -3.20 6.11
CA VAL A 178 15.59 -3.81 7.28
C VAL A 178 14.59 -4.90 6.87
N ALA A 179 13.76 -4.62 5.87
CA ALA A 179 12.80 -5.60 5.36
C ALA A 179 13.49 -6.84 4.76
N THR A 180 14.58 -6.63 4.01
CA THR A 180 15.36 -7.72 3.41
C THR A 180 16.05 -8.58 4.48
N VAL A 181 16.69 -7.96 5.46
CA VAL A 181 17.31 -8.64 6.60
C VAL A 181 16.27 -9.44 7.38
N TYR A 182 15.13 -8.83 7.69
CA TYR A 182 14.02 -9.51 8.37
C TYR A 182 13.49 -10.70 7.57
N TYR A 183 13.39 -10.56 6.25
CA TYR A 183 12.97 -11.64 5.37
C TYR A 183 13.90 -12.86 5.49
N PHE A 184 15.21 -12.66 5.40
CA PHE A 184 16.17 -13.76 5.49
C PHE A 184 16.25 -14.38 6.89
N ILE A 185 16.10 -13.60 7.96
CA ILE A 185 16.20 -14.10 9.33
C ILE A 185 14.93 -14.88 9.74
N ARG A 186 13.76 -14.42 9.36
CA ARG A 186 12.50 -14.96 9.90
C ARG A 186 11.41 -15.18 8.86
N ALA A 187 11.13 -14.22 8.00
CA ALA A 187 9.96 -14.27 7.15
C ALA A 187 10.02 -15.38 6.10
N SER A 188 11.22 -15.76 5.62
CA SER A 188 11.39 -16.84 4.64
C SER A 188 10.83 -18.20 5.12
N SER A 189 10.78 -18.43 6.43
CA SER A 189 10.26 -19.68 7.02
C SER A 189 8.79 -19.59 7.45
N THR A 190 8.27 -18.38 7.67
CA THR A 190 6.92 -18.16 8.24
C THR A 190 5.93 -17.54 7.27
N PHE A 191 6.43 -16.89 6.22
CA PHE A 191 5.58 -16.19 5.26
C PHE A 191 4.94 -17.18 4.28
N GLU A 192 3.61 -17.29 4.34
CA GLU A 192 2.80 -17.99 3.36
C GLU A 192 2.08 -16.96 2.48
N GLY A 193 2.47 -16.86 1.21
CA GLY A 193 1.82 -15.94 0.29
C GLY A 193 0.33 -16.28 0.08
N PRO A 194 -0.51 -15.28 -0.27
CA PRO A 194 -1.96 -15.46 -0.37
C PRO A 194 -2.37 -16.54 -1.39
N ALA A 195 -1.60 -16.73 -2.46
CA ALA A 195 -1.86 -17.76 -3.47
C ALA A 195 -1.73 -19.19 -2.90
N VAL A 196 -0.74 -19.41 -2.05
CA VAL A 196 -0.50 -20.73 -1.39
C VAL A 196 -1.63 -21.02 -0.41
N ARG A 197 -2.07 -20.01 0.36
CA ARG A 197 -3.19 -20.17 1.30
C ARG A 197 -4.52 -20.45 0.61
N MET A 198 -4.81 -19.76 -0.50
CA MET A 198 -6.03 -20.04 -1.26
C MET A 198 -6.04 -21.47 -1.78
N LYS A 199 -4.91 -21.96 -2.30
CA LYS A 199 -4.80 -23.32 -2.77
C LYS A 199 -4.98 -24.34 -1.65
N LYS A 200 -4.36 -24.13 -0.48
CA LYS A 200 -4.57 -24.99 0.70
C LYS A 200 -6.05 -25.00 1.13
N ALA A 201 -6.70 -23.84 1.19
CA ALA A 201 -8.11 -23.75 1.57
C ALA A 201 -9.04 -24.46 0.56
N GLU A 202 -8.71 -24.43 -0.73
CA GLU A 202 -9.42 -25.16 -1.78
C GLU A 202 -9.21 -26.68 -1.63
N ASP A 203 -7.99 -27.14 -1.43
CA ASP A 203 -7.66 -28.53 -1.20
C ASP A 203 -8.36 -29.08 0.06
N ASP A 204 -8.32 -28.32 1.19
CA ASP A 204 -9.01 -28.69 2.43
C ASP A 204 -10.52 -28.79 2.26
N SER A 205 -11.12 -27.87 1.48
CA SER A 205 -12.56 -27.89 1.19
C SER A 205 -12.96 -29.08 0.33
N MET A 206 -12.12 -29.47 -0.63
CA MET A 206 -12.36 -30.68 -1.46
C MET A 206 -12.29 -31.95 -0.62
N ILE A 207 -11.27 -32.08 0.25
CA ILE A 207 -11.15 -33.21 1.16
C ILE A 207 -12.35 -33.31 2.11
N ALA A 208 -12.81 -32.17 2.64
CA ALA A 208 -14.00 -32.14 3.51
C ALA A 208 -15.27 -32.59 2.77
N MET A 209 -15.47 -32.15 1.52
CA MET A 209 -16.60 -32.59 0.70
C MET A 209 -16.52 -34.08 0.37
N GLU A 210 -15.36 -34.61 0.04
CA GLU A 210 -15.15 -36.03 -0.22
C GLU A 210 -15.48 -36.89 1.00
N ASN A 211 -15.06 -36.47 2.20
CA ASN A 211 -15.38 -37.17 3.45
C ASN A 211 -16.89 -37.18 3.75
N ILE A 212 -17.61 -36.10 3.47
CA ILE A 212 -19.07 -36.04 3.63
C ILE A 212 -19.77 -37.02 2.68
N VAL A 213 -19.33 -37.07 1.42
CA VAL A 213 -19.87 -37.99 0.41
C VAL A 213 -19.64 -39.47 0.78
N VAL A 214 -18.46 -39.78 1.35
CA VAL A 214 -18.16 -41.15 1.81
C VAL A 214 -19.00 -41.54 3.02
N GLN A 215 -19.17 -40.63 4.00
CA GLN A 215 -20.03 -40.88 5.17
C GLN A 215 -21.51 -40.98 4.85
N GLY A 216 -22.00 -40.28 3.85
CA GLY A 216 -23.40 -40.35 3.42
C GLY A 216 -23.76 -41.62 2.63
N LYS A 217 -22.81 -42.50 2.35
CA LYS A 217 -23.02 -43.81 1.63
C LYS A 217 -23.14 -45.00 2.58
N HIS A 218 -23.04 -44.79 3.87
CA HIS A 218 -23.26 -45.76 4.94
C HIS A 218 -24.56 -45.44 5.70
#